data_2a447f5bf032aeafab72fc2411ca286c
#
_entry.id   2a447f5bf032aeafab72fc2411ca286c
#
_cell.length_a   1.000
_cell.length_b   1.000
_cell.length_c   1.000
_cell.angle_alpha   90.00
_cell.angle_beta   90.00
_cell.angle_gamma   90.00
#
_symmetry.space_group_name_H-M   'P 1'
#
loop_
_entity.id
_entity.type
_entity.pdbx_description
1 polymer ?
#
loop_
_entity_poly.entity_id
_entity_poly.type
_entity_poly.pdbx_seq_one_letter_code
_entity_poly.pdbx_strand_id
1 'polypeptide(L)'
;MKFFDVLPQLAENELLKRGVMTDELLYCVKADLDGEGGYVDVYITFTKDTLCILRGYEEYGKMKRGQKRKNLVSFTVSGYDEYPIDSIEEMYVDRYANSARLMIKDKSGKEFPIARFSLGFADKFEKFSQRVNCTAKNEPIDDRLLEGVKTHCPTCGEPYPDPNRPVCPRCVDRRSVFKRLLSMFGEFKGSVFLILLTIVLSNVFAVLSPIFGSQMLYDDVLAENGKYYGKILMIVMLIVGINIAGMIMRIISGIITSKVVPVVTHRLRVKIFSSMQRLSLDFFTSKQTGSLMSRVDRDSQNIYWFFTDIVPYGLTNVVKIVGIAVIMLTISPLLSLGIILTISVIEIVQHQFYKSQRKLYRKYDVAMRSANSVLSDVMNGQRVVKAFAREDREIDRYRVKNTDAFLINSRINSRIANTIPVIWTFYRIVNKLVFCLGAVLVIKGHILFGALSALISYTEMAMDPINFFTWIGDRWAKCMDAASRMFEIMDALPTVKEDEHPVHMENMKGDIELKNVSFEYEAGHPIIKNVSFKVQAGHMFGIVGKTGAGKSTIINLMARLYDVTGGEITIDGVPIRKIAFDDLRRNIGIVSQETFLFI
;
A
#
# COMPACT_ATOMS: atom_id res chain seq x y z
N MET A 1 18.58 -3.00 27.28
CA MET A 1 17.97 -4.07 26.46
C MET A 1 17.76 -3.55 25.04
N LYS A 2 18.46 -4.04 24.05
CA LYS A 2 18.28 -3.66 22.63
C LYS A 2 17.63 -4.86 21.93
N PHE A 3 16.31 -4.87 21.81
CA PHE A 3 15.57 -5.95 21.14
C PHE A 3 15.40 -5.69 19.65
N PHE A 4 15.55 -6.72 18.81
CA PHE A 4 15.07 -6.71 17.44
C PHE A 4 13.54 -6.76 17.39
N ASP A 5 12.92 -7.58 18.27
CA ASP A 5 11.50 -7.68 18.48
C ASP A 5 11.16 -7.53 19.97
N VAL A 6 9.99 -7.01 20.27
CA VAL A 6 9.52 -6.86 21.66
C VAL A 6 8.99 -8.20 22.14
N LEU A 7 9.59 -8.74 23.19
CA LEU A 7 9.08 -9.94 23.86
C LEU A 7 7.78 -9.57 24.62
N PRO A 8 6.64 -10.24 24.36
CA PRO A 8 5.40 -9.97 25.08
C PRO A 8 5.52 -10.39 26.55
N GLN A 9 4.87 -9.64 27.46
CA GLN A 9 4.89 -9.94 28.90
C GLN A 9 4.48 -11.38 29.25
N LEU A 10 3.54 -11.98 28.50
CA LEU A 10 3.12 -13.35 28.73
C LEU A 10 4.19 -14.37 28.33
N ALA A 11 4.94 -14.14 27.24
CA ALA A 11 6.07 -14.97 26.84
C ALA A 11 7.28 -14.74 27.78
N GLU A 12 7.48 -13.53 28.25
CA GLU A 12 8.46 -13.17 29.27
C GLU A 12 8.24 -13.92 30.58
N ASN A 13 7.00 -13.96 31.07
CA ASN A 13 6.62 -14.72 32.27
C ASN A 13 6.88 -16.22 32.12
N GLU A 14 6.75 -16.77 30.90
CA GLU A 14 7.07 -18.18 30.64
C GLU A 14 8.57 -18.48 30.67
N LEU A 15 9.40 -17.55 30.24
CA LEU A 15 10.87 -17.64 30.36
C LEU A 15 11.32 -17.51 31.82
N LEU A 16 10.71 -16.59 32.58
CA LEU A 16 10.96 -16.43 34.03
C LEU A 16 10.65 -17.70 34.83
N LYS A 17 9.54 -18.39 34.51
CA LYS A 17 9.19 -19.69 35.14
C LYS A 17 10.25 -20.78 34.91
N ARG A 18 11.07 -20.64 33.86
CA ARG A 18 12.15 -21.58 33.49
C ARG A 18 13.52 -21.11 33.96
N GLY A 19 13.60 -20.06 34.76
CA GLY A 19 14.82 -19.57 35.37
C GLY A 19 15.61 -18.59 34.48
N VAL A 20 15.08 -18.18 33.33
CA VAL A 20 15.75 -17.20 32.47
C VAL A 20 15.38 -15.81 32.97
N MET A 21 16.33 -15.08 33.52
CA MET A 21 16.13 -13.71 34.01
C MET A 21 16.04 -12.75 32.82
N THR A 22 14.98 -11.95 32.76
CA THR A 22 14.74 -11.01 31.64
C THR A 22 15.77 -9.88 31.55
N ASP A 23 16.41 -9.54 32.67
CA ASP A 23 17.49 -8.56 32.73
C ASP A 23 18.81 -9.06 32.09
N GLU A 24 18.98 -10.37 31.95
CA GLU A 24 20.11 -11.02 31.31
C GLU A 24 19.94 -11.19 29.81
N LEU A 25 18.71 -11.03 29.28
CA LEU A 25 18.45 -11.16 27.86
C LEU A 25 19.14 -10.04 27.06
N LEU A 26 20.00 -10.42 26.13
CA LEU A 26 20.73 -9.49 25.27
C LEU A 26 19.90 -9.08 24.08
N TYR A 27 19.30 -10.06 23.37
CA TYR A 27 18.50 -9.84 22.16
C TYR A 27 17.35 -10.83 22.04
N CYS A 28 16.29 -10.42 21.30
CA CYS A 28 15.13 -11.24 20.98
C CYS A 28 14.74 -11.08 19.52
N VAL A 29 14.49 -12.18 18.83
CA VAL A 29 13.89 -12.20 17.48
C VAL A 29 12.68 -13.12 17.46
N LYS A 30 11.66 -12.73 16.67
CA LYS A 30 10.45 -13.52 16.48
C LYS A 30 10.46 -14.15 15.08
N ALA A 31 10.29 -15.48 14.99
CA ALA A 31 10.02 -16.22 13.78
C ALA A 31 8.51 -16.52 13.67
N ASP A 32 8.03 -16.76 12.45
CA ASP A 32 6.61 -16.88 12.13
C ASP A 32 6.21 -18.28 11.62
N LEU A 33 7.18 -19.21 11.53
CA LEU A 33 6.95 -20.55 11.01
C LEU A 33 7.59 -21.62 11.92
N ASP A 34 6.95 -22.79 12.00
CA ASP A 34 7.54 -23.97 12.60
C ASP A 34 8.49 -24.72 11.63
N GLY A 35 9.07 -25.83 12.07
CA GLY A 35 9.97 -26.65 11.26
C GLY A 35 9.31 -27.23 9.99
N GLU A 36 7.99 -27.41 9.99
CA GLU A 36 7.20 -27.97 8.89
C GLU A 36 6.61 -26.87 7.98
N GLY A 37 6.70 -25.59 8.39
CA GLY A 37 6.19 -24.44 7.65
C GLY A 37 4.76 -24.02 8.05
N GLY A 38 4.23 -24.54 9.17
CA GLY A 38 3.03 -24.05 9.82
C GLY A 38 3.27 -22.72 10.55
N TYR A 39 2.22 -21.91 10.72
CA TYR A 39 2.34 -20.65 11.45
C TYR A 39 2.38 -20.89 12.96
N VAL A 40 3.53 -20.62 13.58
CA VAL A 40 3.76 -20.67 15.03
C VAL A 40 4.58 -19.45 15.44
N ASP A 41 4.27 -18.86 16.57
CA ASP A 41 5.06 -17.77 17.14
C ASP A 41 6.27 -18.36 17.85
N VAL A 42 7.48 -18.15 17.29
CA VAL A 42 8.75 -18.66 17.85
C VAL A 42 9.57 -17.46 18.30
N TYR A 43 9.81 -17.37 19.61
CA TYR A 43 10.70 -16.37 20.20
C TYR A 43 12.07 -16.98 20.43
N ILE A 44 13.09 -16.40 19.81
CA ILE A 44 14.48 -16.81 19.98
C ILE A 44 15.16 -15.68 20.72
N THR A 45 15.66 -16.00 21.91
CA THR A 45 16.35 -15.07 22.80
C THR A 45 17.71 -15.64 23.19
N PHE A 46 18.66 -14.80 23.49
CA PHE A 46 19.91 -15.28 24.08
C PHE A 46 20.41 -14.38 25.21
N THR A 47 21.05 -15.03 26.18
CA THR A 47 21.81 -14.42 27.27
C THR A 47 23.30 -14.47 26.91
N LYS A 48 24.19 -14.18 27.84
CA LYS A 48 25.64 -14.39 27.64
C LYS A 48 26.02 -15.86 27.48
N ASP A 49 25.29 -16.76 28.14
CA ASP A 49 25.64 -18.17 28.27
C ASP A 49 24.73 -19.12 27.50
N THR A 50 23.46 -18.73 27.26
CA THR A 50 22.45 -19.61 26.71
C THR A 50 21.61 -18.96 25.61
N LEU A 51 21.24 -19.77 24.59
CA LEU A 51 20.28 -19.46 23.56
C LEU A 51 18.98 -20.18 23.88
N CYS A 52 17.89 -19.43 24.06
CA CYS A 52 16.57 -19.94 24.43
C CYS A 52 15.59 -19.81 23.26
N ILE A 53 14.84 -20.86 22.96
CA ILE A 53 13.84 -20.92 21.88
C ILE A 53 12.50 -21.28 22.50
N LEU A 54 11.58 -20.32 22.52
CA LEU A 54 10.23 -20.48 23.04
C LEU A 54 9.24 -20.50 21.89
N ARG A 55 8.52 -21.63 21.72
CA ARG A 55 7.47 -21.81 20.70
C ARG A 55 6.09 -21.77 21.33
N GLY A 56 5.14 -21.13 20.68
CA GLY A 56 3.77 -21.04 21.17
C GLY A 56 2.81 -20.37 20.21
N TYR A 57 1.58 -20.21 20.68
CA TYR A 57 0.50 -19.57 19.95
C TYR A 57 0.00 -18.34 20.69
N GLU A 58 -0.03 -17.22 20.02
CA GLU A 58 -0.54 -15.96 20.54
C GLU A 58 -2.04 -15.80 20.23
N GLU A 59 -2.84 -15.62 21.25
CA GLU A 59 -4.25 -15.23 21.10
C GLU A 59 -4.45 -13.75 21.41
N TYR A 60 -5.00 -13.04 20.45
CA TYR A 60 -5.28 -11.62 20.57
C TYR A 60 -6.76 -11.34 20.80
N GLY A 61 -7.06 -10.53 21.80
CA GLY A 61 -8.40 -10.04 22.07
C GLY A 61 -8.99 -9.20 20.93
N LYS A 62 -10.33 -9.05 20.94
CA LYS A 62 -11.02 -8.15 20.00
C LYS A 62 -10.58 -6.71 20.24
N MET A 63 -10.19 -6.03 19.17
CA MET A 63 -9.75 -4.64 19.20
C MET A 63 -10.91 -3.71 19.61
N LYS A 64 -10.79 -3.00 20.71
CA LYS A 64 -11.78 -2.00 21.14
C LYS A 64 -11.66 -0.74 20.28
N ARG A 65 -12.76 0.01 20.12
CA ARG A 65 -12.81 1.26 19.35
C ARG A 65 -11.84 2.27 19.97
N GLY A 66 -10.82 2.72 19.19
CA GLY A 66 -9.79 3.66 19.67
C GLY A 66 -8.45 3.01 20.07
N GLN A 67 -8.36 1.71 20.19
CA GLN A 67 -7.09 1.02 20.45
C GLN A 67 -6.25 0.91 19.17
N LYS A 68 -4.97 1.25 19.27
CA LYS A 68 -4.00 1.13 18.17
C LYS A 68 -3.35 -0.25 18.09
N ARG A 69 -3.34 -1.02 19.17
CA ARG A 69 -2.81 -2.40 19.25
C ARG A 69 -3.89 -3.36 19.75
N LYS A 70 -3.85 -4.61 19.27
CA LYS A 70 -4.60 -5.70 19.90
C LYS A 70 -3.85 -6.09 21.17
N ASN A 71 -4.57 -6.27 22.28
CA ASN A 71 -3.96 -6.81 23.49
C ASN A 71 -3.79 -8.32 23.32
N LEU A 72 -2.60 -8.84 23.63
CA LEU A 72 -2.36 -10.26 23.77
C LEU A 72 -3.12 -10.74 25.00
N VAL A 73 -3.98 -11.75 24.82
CA VAL A 73 -4.86 -12.28 25.87
C VAL A 73 -4.25 -13.52 26.50
N SER A 74 -3.71 -14.40 25.66
CA SER A 74 -3.07 -15.64 26.09
C SER A 74 -1.87 -15.96 25.20
N PHE A 75 -0.90 -16.65 25.78
CA PHE A 75 0.22 -17.27 25.09
C PHE A 75 0.32 -18.74 25.54
N THR A 76 0.02 -19.65 24.63
CA THR A 76 0.06 -21.10 24.92
C THR A 76 1.37 -21.67 24.42
N VAL A 77 2.23 -22.14 25.31
CA VAL A 77 3.52 -22.73 24.98
C VAL A 77 3.34 -24.08 24.33
N SER A 78 3.96 -24.29 23.16
CA SER A 78 4.01 -25.58 22.45
C SER A 78 5.37 -26.28 22.56
N GLY A 79 6.44 -25.55 22.88
CA GLY A 79 7.78 -26.11 23.03
C GLY A 79 8.79 -25.11 23.59
N TYR A 80 9.85 -25.63 24.20
CA TYR A 80 10.98 -24.85 24.70
C TYR A 80 12.27 -25.66 24.52
N ASP A 81 13.28 -25.04 23.93
CA ASP A 81 14.61 -25.61 23.78
C ASP A 81 15.66 -24.59 24.26
N GLU A 82 16.76 -25.11 24.78
CA GLU A 82 17.86 -24.31 25.28
C GLU A 82 19.20 -24.88 24.80
N TYR A 83 20.10 -24.01 24.35
CA TYR A 83 21.42 -24.38 23.83
C TYR A 83 22.48 -23.50 24.49
N PRO A 84 23.56 -24.09 25.07
CA PRO A 84 24.71 -23.33 25.57
C PRO A 84 25.41 -22.61 24.41
N ILE A 85 25.69 -21.32 24.56
CA ILE A 85 26.35 -20.53 23.49
C ILE A 85 27.75 -21.07 23.21
N ASP A 86 28.44 -21.56 24.23
CA ASP A 86 29.77 -22.18 24.09
C ASP A 86 29.78 -23.45 23.24
N SER A 87 28.64 -24.12 23.04
CA SER A 87 28.50 -25.29 22.15
C SER A 87 28.38 -24.93 20.68
N ILE A 88 28.09 -23.67 20.36
CA ILE A 88 27.84 -23.18 19.00
C ILE A 88 29.18 -22.84 18.34
N GLU A 89 29.52 -23.48 17.22
CA GLU A 89 30.62 -23.12 16.34
C GLU A 89 30.23 -21.95 15.43
N GLU A 90 29.05 -22.08 14.79
CA GLU A 90 28.53 -21.09 13.88
C GLU A 90 27.00 -21.14 13.82
N MET A 91 26.36 -19.97 13.77
CA MET A 91 24.95 -19.80 13.45
C MET A 91 24.83 -19.08 12.13
N TYR A 92 24.00 -19.57 11.21
CA TYR A 92 23.81 -18.97 9.88
C TYR A 92 22.38 -19.14 9.37
N VAL A 93 22.03 -18.36 8.36
CA VAL A 93 20.71 -18.40 7.71
C VAL A 93 20.82 -19.14 6.38
N ASP A 94 20.05 -20.22 6.24
CA ASP A 94 19.91 -20.97 5.00
C ASP A 94 18.65 -20.52 4.26
N ARG A 95 18.84 -19.90 3.09
CA ARG A 95 17.75 -19.26 2.31
C ARG A 95 17.17 -20.22 1.28
N TYR A 96 15.85 -20.36 1.27
CA TYR A 96 15.05 -21.05 0.26
C TYR A 96 14.25 -20.05 -0.59
N ALA A 97 13.53 -20.53 -1.60
CA ALA A 97 12.79 -19.67 -2.51
C ALA A 97 11.75 -18.74 -1.81
N ASN A 98 11.04 -19.24 -0.78
CA ASN A 98 9.96 -18.52 -0.11
C ASN A 98 10.11 -18.45 1.43
N SER A 99 11.12 -19.09 1.98
CA SER A 99 11.39 -19.12 3.42
C SER A 99 12.87 -19.23 3.67
N ALA A 100 13.30 -19.03 4.92
CA ALA A 100 14.66 -19.30 5.34
C ALA A 100 14.64 -20.08 6.66
N ARG A 101 15.74 -20.75 6.97
CA ARG A 101 15.96 -21.48 8.23
C ARG A 101 17.12 -20.86 8.97
N LEU A 102 16.98 -20.76 10.27
CA LEU A 102 18.11 -20.46 11.14
C LEU A 102 18.78 -21.79 11.53
N MET A 103 20.03 -21.94 11.16
CA MET A 103 20.83 -23.15 11.36
C MET A 103 21.86 -22.92 12.44
N ILE A 104 22.10 -23.94 13.26
CA ILE A 104 23.24 -24.02 14.18
C ILE A 104 24.14 -25.14 13.69
N LYS A 105 25.43 -24.85 13.65
CA LYS A 105 26.51 -25.81 13.58
C LYS A 105 27.19 -25.87 14.95
N ASP A 106 27.16 -27.02 15.59
CA ASP A 106 27.82 -27.22 16.88
C ASP A 106 29.31 -27.53 16.70
N LYS A 107 30.08 -27.45 17.76
CA LYS A 107 31.51 -27.80 17.75
C LYS A 107 31.81 -29.25 17.39
N SER A 108 30.81 -30.14 17.38
CA SER A 108 30.91 -31.54 16.88
C SER A 108 30.79 -31.63 15.38
N GLY A 109 30.47 -30.54 14.68
CA GLY A 109 30.25 -30.47 13.25
C GLY A 109 28.83 -30.87 12.83
N LYS A 110 27.89 -31.08 13.76
CA LYS A 110 26.48 -31.40 13.46
C LYS A 110 25.70 -30.14 13.19
N GLU A 111 24.97 -30.13 12.07
CA GLU A 111 24.10 -29.04 11.66
C GLU A 111 22.62 -29.39 11.87
N PHE A 112 21.86 -28.46 12.47
CA PHE A 112 20.44 -28.63 12.68
C PHE A 112 19.66 -27.31 12.63
N PRO A 113 18.42 -27.32 12.11
CA PRO A 113 17.58 -26.14 12.06
C PRO A 113 16.94 -25.86 13.43
N ILE A 114 16.92 -24.60 13.86
CA ILE A 114 16.29 -24.17 15.12
C ILE A 114 14.98 -23.43 14.91
N ALA A 115 14.86 -22.70 13.80
CA ALA A 115 13.63 -22.01 13.43
C ALA A 115 13.52 -21.88 11.92
N ARG A 116 12.28 -21.73 11.44
CA ARG A 116 11.98 -21.38 10.07
C ARG A 116 11.19 -20.07 10.06
N PHE A 117 11.36 -19.27 9.02
CA PHE A 117 10.69 -17.97 8.90
C PHE A 117 10.51 -17.58 7.45
N SER A 118 9.58 -16.64 7.21
CA SER A 118 9.34 -16.06 5.90
C SER A 118 10.58 -15.30 5.42
N LEU A 119 10.90 -15.38 4.12
CA LEU A 119 12.12 -14.80 3.53
C LEU A 119 12.28 -13.29 3.84
N GLY A 120 11.18 -12.56 4.02
CA GLY A 120 11.21 -11.15 4.42
C GLY A 120 11.86 -10.85 5.78
N PHE A 121 12.10 -11.88 6.60
CA PHE A 121 12.83 -11.74 7.87
C PHE A 121 14.29 -12.22 7.81
N ALA A 122 14.76 -12.70 6.64
CA ALA A 122 16.10 -13.28 6.52
C ALA A 122 17.20 -12.31 6.98
N ASP A 123 17.17 -11.06 6.54
CA ASP A 123 18.17 -10.04 6.92
C ASP A 123 18.20 -9.76 8.44
N LYS A 124 17.03 -9.83 9.10
CA LYS A 124 16.93 -9.70 10.55
C LYS A 124 17.62 -10.88 11.25
N PHE A 125 17.38 -12.10 10.76
CA PHE A 125 17.97 -13.31 11.33
C PHE A 125 19.44 -13.44 11.02
N GLU A 126 19.93 -12.94 9.88
CA GLU A 126 21.36 -12.87 9.57
C GLU A 126 22.11 -11.93 10.54
N LYS A 127 21.56 -10.75 10.82
CA LYS A 127 22.11 -9.85 11.82
C LYS A 127 22.09 -10.45 13.24
N PHE A 128 21.02 -11.20 13.55
CA PHE A 128 20.93 -11.91 14.82
C PHE A 128 21.97 -13.02 14.92
N SER A 129 22.16 -13.84 13.87
CA SER A 129 23.15 -14.92 13.85
C SER A 129 24.57 -14.40 13.98
N GLN A 130 24.92 -13.30 13.31
CA GLN A 130 26.23 -12.66 13.45
C GLN A 130 26.50 -12.24 14.89
N ARG A 131 25.50 -11.74 15.62
CA ARG A 131 25.67 -11.36 17.03
C ARG A 131 25.86 -12.55 17.94
N VAL A 132 25.11 -13.63 17.72
CA VAL A 132 25.32 -14.87 18.48
C VAL A 132 26.74 -15.38 18.22
N ASN A 133 27.22 -15.34 16.97
CA ASN A 133 28.56 -15.74 16.58
C ASN A 133 29.66 -14.86 17.25
N CYS A 134 29.47 -13.53 17.26
CA CYS A 134 30.39 -12.62 17.95
C CYS A 134 30.42 -12.91 19.46
N THR A 135 29.26 -13.17 20.09
CA THR A 135 29.19 -13.52 21.51
C THR A 135 29.88 -14.85 21.78
N ALA A 136 29.65 -15.88 20.94
CA ALA A 136 30.28 -17.20 21.08
C ALA A 136 31.81 -17.14 20.90
N LYS A 137 32.34 -16.18 20.13
CA LYS A 137 33.78 -15.98 19.89
C LYS A 137 34.40 -14.90 20.78
N ASN A 138 33.65 -14.29 21.69
CA ASN A 138 34.07 -13.16 22.53
C ASN A 138 34.65 -11.97 21.72
N GLU A 139 34.10 -11.74 20.51
CA GLU A 139 34.47 -10.63 19.65
C GLU A 139 33.68 -9.37 19.98
N PRO A 140 34.24 -8.15 19.79
CA PRO A 140 33.48 -6.91 20.01
C PRO A 140 32.33 -6.79 18.99
N ILE A 141 31.14 -6.49 19.50
CA ILE A 141 29.93 -6.36 18.68
C ILE A 141 29.88 -4.95 18.05
N ASP A 142 29.81 -4.85 16.73
CA ASP A 142 29.63 -3.59 16.04
C ASP A 142 28.18 -3.11 16.18
N ASP A 143 27.98 -1.98 16.89
CA ASP A 143 26.66 -1.38 17.14
C ASP A 143 25.96 -0.92 15.85
N ARG A 144 26.69 -0.71 14.74
CA ARG A 144 26.12 -0.37 13.40
C ARG A 144 25.26 -1.49 12.84
N LEU A 145 25.49 -2.72 13.22
CA LEU A 145 24.65 -3.88 12.86
C LEU A 145 23.23 -3.81 13.47
N LEU A 146 23.01 -2.98 14.51
CA LEU A 146 21.71 -2.78 15.17
C LEU A 146 20.85 -1.69 14.53
N GLU A 147 21.49 -0.70 13.90
CA GLU A 147 20.78 0.40 13.28
C GLU A 147 20.25 -0.05 11.93
N GLY A 148 18.93 -0.12 11.79
CA GLY A 148 18.31 -0.18 10.47
C GLY A 148 17.16 -1.16 10.26
N VAL A 149 17.00 -2.22 11.05
CA VAL A 149 15.89 -3.16 10.80
C VAL A 149 14.65 -2.80 11.62
N LYS A 150 13.89 -1.80 11.16
CA LYS A 150 12.58 -1.49 11.73
C LYS A 150 11.56 -2.47 11.15
N THR A 151 11.37 -3.61 11.77
CA THR A 151 10.44 -4.66 11.32
C THR A 151 8.98 -4.33 11.60
N HIS A 152 8.71 -3.52 12.62
CA HIS A 152 7.36 -3.19 13.07
C HIS A 152 7.16 -1.69 13.25
N CYS A 153 5.95 -1.23 13.00
CA CYS A 153 5.58 0.17 13.23
C CYS A 153 5.56 0.51 14.73
N PRO A 154 6.30 1.53 15.20
CA PRO A 154 6.35 1.88 16.62
C PRO A 154 4.98 2.38 17.13
N THR A 155 4.09 2.87 16.23
CA THR A 155 2.79 3.43 16.59
C THR A 155 1.70 2.38 16.75
N CYS A 156 1.63 1.37 15.86
CA CYS A 156 0.54 0.38 15.83
C CYS A 156 0.99 -1.06 16.03
N GLY A 157 2.33 -1.34 16.00
CA GLY A 157 2.89 -2.67 16.16
C GLY A 157 2.66 -3.62 14.98
N GLU A 158 2.06 -3.16 13.87
CA GLU A 158 1.93 -3.98 12.64
C GLU A 158 3.30 -4.11 11.96
N PRO A 159 3.64 -5.30 11.42
CA PRO A 159 4.86 -5.46 10.64
C PRO A 159 4.82 -4.57 9.39
N TYR A 160 5.96 -4.04 9.01
CA TYR A 160 6.06 -3.33 7.76
C TYR A 160 5.90 -4.30 6.59
N PRO A 161 5.15 -3.94 5.53
CA PRO A 161 4.99 -4.79 4.35
C PRO A 161 6.30 -5.09 3.62
N ASP A 162 7.27 -4.19 3.77
CA ASP A 162 8.62 -4.27 3.22
C ASP A 162 9.59 -3.91 4.35
N PRO A 163 10.47 -4.83 4.79
CA PRO A 163 11.45 -4.57 5.87
C PRO A 163 12.39 -3.41 5.57
N ASN A 164 12.73 -3.22 4.30
CA ASN A 164 13.58 -2.12 3.83
C ASN A 164 12.81 -0.78 3.76
N ARG A 165 11.50 -0.82 4.08
CA ARG A 165 10.61 0.31 3.99
C ARG A 165 9.77 0.47 5.26
N PRO A 166 10.22 1.24 6.27
CA PRO A 166 9.52 1.41 7.54
C PRO A 166 8.29 2.34 7.43
N VAL A 167 7.48 2.21 6.35
CA VAL A 167 6.22 2.94 6.17
C VAL A 167 5.05 2.02 6.49
N CYS A 168 4.33 2.36 7.54
CA CYS A 168 3.15 1.62 7.94
C CYS A 168 1.91 2.10 7.16
N PRO A 169 1.25 1.26 6.35
CA PRO A 169 0.05 1.64 5.59
C PRO A 169 -1.11 2.11 6.49
N ARG A 170 -1.10 1.66 7.76
CA ARG A 170 -2.14 2.00 8.74
C ARG A 170 -1.90 3.34 9.43
N CYS A 171 -0.62 3.74 9.58
CA CYS A 171 -0.22 4.94 10.31
C CYS A 171 0.17 6.11 9.41
N VAL A 172 0.20 5.91 8.09
CA VAL A 172 0.43 7.02 7.14
C VAL A 172 -0.63 8.10 7.34
N ASP A 173 -0.19 9.32 7.52
CA ASP A 173 -1.08 10.47 7.59
C ASP A 173 -1.70 10.76 6.22
N ARG A 174 -2.85 10.14 5.99
CA ARG A 174 -3.62 10.28 4.75
C ARG A 174 -4.02 11.73 4.46
N ARG A 175 -4.13 12.56 5.49
CA ARG A 175 -4.47 13.98 5.31
C ARG A 175 -3.31 14.74 4.69
N SER A 176 -2.09 14.50 5.14
CA SER A 176 -0.88 15.08 4.56
C SER A 176 -0.68 14.67 3.11
N VAL A 177 -0.84 13.37 2.81
CA VAL A 177 -0.78 12.83 1.45
C VAL A 177 -1.82 13.49 0.54
N PHE A 178 -3.07 13.62 1.01
CA PHE A 178 -4.14 14.26 0.24
C PHE A 178 -3.88 15.76 0.01
N LYS A 179 -3.42 16.47 1.04
CA LYS A 179 -3.05 17.89 0.92
C LYS A 179 -1.96 18.10 -0.13
N ARG A 180 -0.96 17.21 -0.16
CA ARG A 180 0.11 17.22 -1.16
C ARG A 180 -0.41 16.90 -2.57
N LEU A 181 -1.35 15.96 -2.72
CA LEU A 181 -2.02 15.72 -4.00
C LEU A 181 -2.79 16.96 -4.46
N LEU A 182 -3.56 17.59 -3.57
CA LEU A 182 -4.32 18.80 -3.90
C LEU A 182 -3.40 19.96 -4.29
N SER A 183 -2.22 20.07 -3.68
CA SER A 183 -1.27 21.15 -4.03
C SER A 183 -0.80 21.07 -5.49
N MET A 184 -0.84 19.87 -6.12
CA MET A 184 -0.51 19.70 -7.53
C MET A 184 -1.54 20.31 -8.47
N PHE A 185 -2.77 20.54 -7.99
CA PHE A 185 -3.81 21.27 -8.72
C PHE A 185 -3.71 22.79 -8.52
N GLY A 186 -2.73 23.27 -7.74
CA GLY A 186 -2.57 24.67 -7.37
C GLY A 186 -2.40 25.64 -8.55
N GLU A 187 -1.83 25.17 -9.66
CA GLU A 187 -1.70 25.96 -10.90
C GLU A 187 -3.05 26.08 -11.65
N PHE A 188 -3.99 25.18 -11.41
CA PHE A 188 -5.30 25.12 -12.07
C PHE A 188 -6.44 25.64 -11.20
N LYS A 189 -6.16 26.57 -10.24
CA LYS A 189 -7.16 27.07 -9.27
C LYS A 189 -8.44 27.57 -9.94
N GLY A 190 -8.32 28.34 -11.04
CA GLY A 190 -9.46 28.83 -11.80
C GLY A 190 -10.31 27.71 -12.42
N SER A 191 -9.66 26.71 -13.02
CA SER A 191 -10.35 25.56 -13.59
C SER A 191 -11.01 24.69 -12.51
N VAL A 192 -10.33 24.48 -11.38
CA VAL A 192 -10.90 23.75 -10.23
C VAL A 192 -12.11 24.48 -9.66
N PHE A 193 -12.03 25.81 -9.50
CA PHE A 193 -13.15 26.63 -9.06
C PHE A 193 -14.34 26.53 -10.03
N LEU A 194 -14.08 26.58 -11.35
CA LEU A 194 -15.12 26.46 -12.36
C LEU A 194 -15.77 25.07 -12.39
N ILE A 195 -14.98 23.99 -12.19
CA ILE A 195 -15.50 22.62 -12.00
C ILE A 195 -16.45 22.57 -10.80
N LEU A 196 -16.02 23.12 -9.65
CA LEU A 196 -16.84 23.14 -8.43
C LEU A 196 -18.13 23.92 -8.65
N LEU A 197 -18.04 25.11 -9.26
CA LEU A 197 -19.20 25.95 -9.55
C LEU A 197 -20.19 25.25 -10.47
N THR A 198 -19.73 24.66 -11.56
CA THR A 198 -20.60 23.93 -12.52
C THR A 198 -21.22 22.68 -11.90
N ILE A 199 -20.51 21.96 -11.04
CA ILE A 199 -21.07 20.85 -10.26
C ILE A 199 -22.19 21.34 -9.33
N VAL A 200 -21.95 22.42 -8.58
CA VAL A 200 -22.97 22.97 -7.68
C VAL A 200 -24.20 23.41 -8.47
N LEU A 201 -24.02 24.20 -9.54
CA LEU A 201 -25.14 24.68 -10.38
C LEU A 201 -25.93 23.52 -11.01
N SER A 202 -25.23 22.51 -11.56
CA SER A 202 -25.90 21.35 -12.14
C SER A 202 -26.74 20.58 -11.11
N ASN A 203 -26.28 20.51 -9.86
CA ASN A 203 -27.01 19.86 -8.78
C ASN A 203 -28.17 20.71 -8.25
N VAL A 204 -28.02 22.04 -8.20
CA VAL A 204 -29.14 22.94 -7.90
C VAL A 204 -30.27 22.73 -8.91
N PHE A 205 -29.97 22.71 -10.20
CA PHE A 205 -30.99 22.40 -11.24
C PHE A 205 -31.62 21.02 -11.06
N ALA A 206 -30.81 20.00 -10.74
CA ALA A 206 -31.31 18.66 -10.50
C ALA A 206 -32.25 18.57 -9.28
N VAL A 207 -31.89 19.27 -8.18
CA VAL A 207 -32.67 19.28 -6.93
C VAL A 207 -33.94 20.14 -7.07
N LEU A 208 -33.96 21.14 -7.93
CA LEU A 208 -35.13 21.94 -8.22
C LEU A 208 -36.13 21.21 -9.14
N SER A 209 -35.69 20.24 -9.95
CA SER A 209 -36.51 19.54 -10.91
C SER A 209 -37.80 18.93 -10.33
N PRO A 210 -37.79 18.23 -9.15
CA PRO A 210 -39.04 17.71 -8.56
C PRO A 210 -40.01 18.78 -8.07
N ILE A 211 -39.55 19.98 -7.71
CA ILE A 211 -40.44 21.10 -7.33
C ILE A 211 -41.31 21.46 -8.56
N PHE A 212 -40.69 21.64 -9.71
CA PHE A 212 -41.40 22.01 -10.92
C PHE A 212 -42.14 20.84 -11.53
N GLY A 213 -41.54 19.65 -11.57
CA GLY A 213 -42.08 18.46 -12.20
C GLY A 213 -43.14 17.71 -11.38
N SER A 214 -43.19 17.95 -10.08
CA SER A 214 -44.18 17.34 -9.21
C SER A 214 -45.04 18.39 -8.50
N GLN A 215 -44.46 19.19 -7.61
CA GLN A 215 -45.24 20.11 -6.77
C GLN A 215 -45.98 21.15 -7.64
N MET A 216 -45.29 21.93 -8.42
CA MET A 216 -45.91 22.98 -9.24
C MET A 216 -46.82 22.43 -10.33
N LEU A 217 -46.46 21.28 -10.93
CA LEU A 217 -47.30 20.65 -11.96
C LEU A 217 -48.66 20.21 -11.40
N TYR A 218 -48.69 19.51 -10.28
CA TYR A 218 -49.93 18.97 -9.71
C TYR A 218 -50.74 20.04 -8.95
N ASP A 219 -50.04 20.88 -8.17
CA ASP A 219 -50.72 21.79 -7.25
C ASP A 219 -51.14 23.13 -7.93
N ASP A 220 -50.32 23.63 -8.90
CA ASP A 220 -50.55 24.95 -9.50
C ASP A 220 -51.10 24.88 -10.94
N VAL A 221 -50.82 23.78 -11.71
CA VAL A 221 -51.18 23.71 -13.15
C VAL A 221 -52.33 22.75 -13.41
N LEU A 222 -52.43 21.62 -12.73
CA LEU A 222 -53.48 20.62 -12.90
C LEU A 222 -54.65 20.80 -11.93
N ALA A 223 -54.46 21.45 -10.79
CA ALA A 223 -55.56 21.74 -9.85
C ALA A 223 -56.46 22.86 -10.41
N GLU A 224 -57.79 22.68 -10.34
CA GLU A 224 -58.78 23.66 -10.85
C GLU A 224 -58.61 25.06 -10.24
N ASN A 225 -58.17 25.14 -8.97
CA ASN A 225 -57.92 26.41 -8.28
C ASN A 225 -56.43 26.82 -8.31
N GLY A 226 -55.62 26.17 -9.14
CA GLY A 226 -54.19 26.42 -9.22
C GLY A 226 -53.85 27.75 -9.93
N LYS A 227 -52.80 28.43 -9.48
CA LYS A 227 -52.36 29.75 -9.99
C LYS A 227 -52.06 29.76 -11.50
N TYR A 228 -51.69 28.64 -12.06
CA TYR A 228 -51.29 28.47 -13.47
C TYR A 228 -52.18 27.42 -14.18
N TYR A 229 -53.42 27.23 -13.74
CA TYR A 229 -54.34 26.24 -14.29
C TYR A 229 -54.36 26.21 -15.82
N GLY A 230 -54.22 25.01 -16.41
CA GLY A 230 -54.19 24.76 -17.84
C GLY A 230 -52.92 25.16 -18.59
N LYS A 231 -51.93 25.84 -17.96
CA LYS A 231 -50.69 26.24 -18.63
C LYS A 231 -49.62 25.11 -18.65
N ILE A 232 -50.02 23.92 -19.09
CA ILE A 232 -49.16 22.72 -19.11
C ILE A 232 -47.91 22.93 -19.95
N LEU A 233 -48.01 23.55 -21.12
CA LEU A 233 -46.87 23.80 -22.00
C LEU A 233 -45.79 24.66 -21.33
N MET A 234 -46.19 25.66 -20.53
CA MET A 234 -45.26 26.52 -19.82
C MET A 234 -44.41 25.71 -18.83
N ILE A 235 -45.02 24.85 -18.02
CA ILE A 235 -44.29 24.06 -17.01
C ILE A 235 -43.40 23.00 -17.66
N VAL A 236 -43.88 22.36 -18.77
CA VAL A 236 -43.07 21.41 -19.53
C VAL A 236 -41.83 22.06 -20.10
N MET A 237 -41.97 23.26 -20.70
CA MET A 237 -40.82 24.02 -21.22
C MET A 237 -39.87 24.44 -20.12
N LEU A 238 -40.36 24.78 -18.93
CA LEU A 238 -39.55 25.10 -17.77
C LEU A 238 -38.75 23.87 -17.29
N ILE A 239 -39.40 22.72 -17.15
CA ILE A 239 -38.75 21.45 -16.76
C ILE A 239 -37.67 21.08 -17.76
N VAL A 240 -37.96 21.11 -19.04
CA VAL A 240 -37.03 20.83 -20.14
C VAL A 240 -35.83 21.80 -20.07
N GLY A 241 -36.12 23.11 -19.92
CA GLY A 241 -35.09 24.13 -19.80
C GLY A 241 -34.13 23.91 -18.63
N ILE A 242 -34.66 23.58 -17.43
CA ILE A 242 -33.88 23.29 -16.24
C ILE A 242 -33.00 22.04 -16.46
N ASN A 243 -33.54 20.98 -17.05
CA ASN A 243 -32.78 19.75 -17.33
C ASN A 243 -31.68 19.99 -18.38
N ILE A 244 -31.95 20.77 -19.43
CA ILE A 244 -30.98 21.19 -20.44
C ILE A 244 -29.86 22.02 -19.78
N ALA A 245 -30.23 23.02 -18.96
CA ALA A 245 -29.23 23.83 -18.23
C ALA A 245 -28.34 22.98 -17.33
N GLY A 246 -28.92 22.05 -16.57
CA GLY A 246 -28.20 21.09 -15.77
C GLY A 246 -27.27 20.17 -16.59
N MET A 247 -27.71 19.73 -17.76
CA MET A 247 -26.92 18.94 -18.70
C MET A 247 -25.75 19.74 -19.25
N ILE A 248 -25.93 20.99 -19.66
CA ILE A 248 -24.87 21.90 -20.12
C ILE A 248 -23.82 22.09 -19.05
N MET A 249 -24.23 22.32 -17.79
CA MET A 249 -23.29 22.47 -16.68
C MET A 249 -22.46 21.21 -16.44
N ARG A 250 -23.05 20.02 -16.54
CA ARG A 250 -22.32 18.74 -16.45
C ARG A 250 -21.34 18.56 -17.61
N ILE A 251 -21.71 18.92 -18.83
CA ILE A 251 -20.82 18.85 -20.00
C ILE A 251 -19.63 19.78 -19.80
N ILE A 252 -19.84 21.04 -19.37
CA ILE A 252 -18.79 21.99 -19.11
C ILE A 252 -17.82 21.45 -18.03
N SER A 253 -18.37 20.97 -16.92
CA SER A 253 -17.57 20.32 -15.85
C SER A 253 -16.74 19.16 -16.39
N GLY A 254 -17.34 18.27 -17.20
CA GLY A 254 -16.68 17.13 -17.82
C GLY A 254 -15.53 17.54 -18.75
N ILE A 255 -15.75 18.52 -19.61
CA ILE A 255 -14.73 19.07 -20.53
C ILE A 255 -13.54 19.65 -19.77
N ILE A 256 -13.80 20.42 -18.71
CA ILE A 256 -12.73 21.03 -17.92
C ILE A 256 -11.96 19.94 -17.15
N THR A 257 -12.67 18.98 -16.53
CA THR A 257 -12.06 17.85 -15.81
C THR A 257 -11.18 17.00 -16.74
N SER A 258 -11.67 16.72 -17.97
CA SER A 258 -10.93 15.93 -18.96
C SER A 258 -9.68 16.63 -19.50
N LYS A 259 -9.55 17.94 -19.34
CA LYS A 259 -8.33 18.70 -19.67
C LYS A 259 -7.38 18.79 -18.49
N VAL A 260 -7.87 19.05 -17.29
CA VAL A 260 -7.04 19.33 -16.11
C VAL A 260 -6.43 18.05 -15.53
N VAL A 261 -7.25 17.01 -15.30
CA VAL A 261 -6.79 15.81 -14.59
C VAL A 261 -5.69 15.04 -15.34
N PRO A 262 -5.80 14.83 -16.70
CA PRO A 262 -4.72 14.19 -17.46
C PRO A 262 -3.40 14.96 -17.39
N VAL A 263 -3.43 16.29 -17.45
CA VAL A 263 -2.21 17.14 -17.38
C VAL A 263 -1.53 16.96 -16.02
N VAL A 264 -2.29 17.00 -14.92
CA VAL A 264 -1.75 16.78 -13.57
C VAL A 264 -1.17 15.38 -13.44
N THR A 265 -1.88 14.35 -13.95
CA THR A 265 -1.40 12.97 -13.92
C THR A 265 -0.16 12.77 -14.78
N HIS A 266 -0.10 13.36 -15.96
CA HIS A 266 1.09 13.36 -16.81
C HIS A 266 2.30 13.96 -16.09
N ARG A 267 2.15 15.15 -15.52
CA ARG A 267 3.23 15.80 -14.73
C ARG A 267 3.67 14.94 -13.55
N LEU A 268 2.74 14.27 -12.89
CA LEU A 268 3.05 13.35 -11.81
C LEU A 268 3.89 12.16 -12.29
N ARG A 269 3.52 11.55 -13.44
CA ARG A 269 4.29 10.46 -14.07
C ARG A 269 5.70 10.91 -14.45
N VAL A 270 5.83 12.06 -15.10
CA VAL A 270 7.13 12.63 -15.47
C VAL A 270 7.98 12.89 -14.23
N LYS A 271 7.40 13.46 -13.18
CA LYS A 271 8.11 13.75 -11.93
C LYS A 271 8.61 12.50 -11.23
N ILE A 272 7.80 11.44 -11.19
CA ILE A 272 8.21 10.15 -10.61
C ILE A 272 9.34 9.55 -11.44
N PHE A 273 9.17 9.49 -12.76
CA PHE A 273 10.19 8.94 -13.64
C PHE A 273 11.51 9.71 -13.52
N SER A 274 11.45 11.05 -13.52
CA SER A 274 12.62 11.91 -13.31
C SER A 274 13.27 11.66 -11.93
N SER A 275 12.47 11.49 -10.87
CA SER A 275 13.01 11.16 -9.54
C SER A 275 13.69 9.79 -9.56
N MET A 276 13.07 8.78 -10.20
CA MET A 276 13.67 7.44 -10.33
C MET A 276 15.02 7.48 -11.05
N GLN A 277 15.14 8.26 -12.14
CA GLN A 277 16.40 8.37 -12.88
C GLN A 277 17.55 9.00 -12.09
N ARG A 278 17.24 9.73 -11.02
CA ARG A 278 18.23 10.34 -10.11
C ARG A 278 18.62 9.45 -8.94
N LEU A 279 17.96 8.31 -8.75
CA LEU A 279 18.28 7.39 -7.68
C LEU A 279 19.49 6.52 -8.03
N SER A 280 20.20 6.07 -7.00
CA SER A 280 21.38 5.22 -7.13
C SER A 280 21.00 3.79 -7.50
N LEU A 281 21.95 3.00 -8.00
CA LEU A 281 21.73 1.66 -8.52
C LEU A 281 21.19 0.68 -7.45
N ASP A 282 21.56 0.84 -6.19
CA ASP A 282 21.08 0.03 -5.05
C ASP A 282 19.56 0.08 -4.88
N PHE A 283 18.92 1.21 -5.22
CA PHE A 283 17.46 1.31 -5.21
C PHE A 283 16.80 0.35 -6.22
N PHE A 284 17.43 0.12 -7.37
CA PHE A 284 16.91 -0.75 -8.42
C PHE A 284 17.24 -2.22 -8.17
N THR A 285 18.41 -2.52 -7.60
CA THR A 285 18.81 -3.90 -7.27
C THR A 285 17.97 -4.47 -6.12
N SER A 286 17.56 -3.63 -5.17
CA SER A 286 16.72 -4.04 -4.05
C SER A 286 15.24 -4.23 -4.41
N LYS A 287 14.79 -3.82 -5.60
CA LYS A 287 13.36 -3.84 -6.01
C LYS A 287 13.18 -4.48 -7.37
N GLN A 288 12.12 -5.29 -7.49
CA GLN A 288 11.74 -5.86 -8.79
C GLN A 288 11.30 -4.76 -9.76
N THR A 289 11.85 -4.74 -10.97
CA THR A 289 11.55 -3.77 -12.03
C THR A 289 10.05 -3.66 -12.33
N GLY A 290 9.33 -4.79 -12.38
CA GLY A 290 7.88 -4.82 -12.56
C GLY A 290 7.09 -4.09 -11.47
N SER A 291 7.59 -4.10 -10.22
CA SER A 291 7.02 -3.32 -9.12
C SER A 291 7.15 -1.81 -9.36
N LEU A 292 8.31 -1.36 -9.84
CA LEU A 292 8.55 0.04 -10.15
C LEU A 292 7.72 0.53 -11.34
N MET A 293 7.63 -0.26 -12.41
CA MET A 293 6.75 0.04 -13.55
C MET A 293 5.28 0.17 -13.12
N SER A 294 4.80 -0.74 -12.26
CA SER A 294 3.44 -0.69 -11.72
C SER A 294 3.16 0.60 -10.94
N ARG A 295 4.17 1.20 -10.29
CA ARG A 295 4.03 2.48 -9.57
C ARG A 295 3.86 3.65 -10.52
N VAL A 296 4.60 3.67 -11.63
CA VAL A 296 4.49 4.73 -12.63
C VAL A 296 3.15 4.64 -13.37
N ASP A 297 2.69 3.45 -13.73
CA ASP A 297 1.47 3.26 -14.52
C ASP A 297 0.23 3.08 -13.65
N ARG A 298 0.10 1.96 -12.94
CA ARG A 298 -1.11 1.59 -12.20
C ARG A 298 -1.44 2.54 -11.05
N ASP A 299 -0.43 2.96 -10.27
CA ASP A 299 -0.67 3.86 -9.15
C ASP A 299 -1.08 5.25 -9.64
N SER A 300 -0.46 5.76 -10.72
CA SER A 300 -0.89 7.02 -11.34
C SER A 300 -2.30 6.93 -11.94
N GLN A 301 -2.66 5.76 -12.51
CA GLN A 301 -4.01 5.54 -13.03
C GLN A 301 -5.07 5.52 -11.92
N ASN A 302 -4.75 4.96 -10.74
CA ASN A 302 -5.64 5.03 -9.58
C ASN A 302 -5.90 6.47 -9.13
N ILE A 303 -4.88 7.32 -9.17
CA ILE A 303 -5.02 8.76 -8.87
C ILE A 303 -5.85 9.46 -9.94
N TYR A 304 -5.59 9.17 -11.22
CA TYR A 304 -6.39 9.70 -12.34
C TYR A 304 -7.88 9.43 -12.16
N TRP A 305 -8.27 8.15 -11.99
CA TRP A 305 -9.67 7.77 -11.79
C TRP A 305 -10.29 8.36 -10.54
N PHE A 306 -9.50 8.53 -9.49
CA PHE A 306 -10.00 9.18 -8.28
C PHE A 306 -10.40 10.63 -8.52
N PHE A 307 -9.59 11.40 -9.22
CA PHE A 307 -9.89 12.80 -9.49
C PHE A 307 -10.83 13.02 -10.68
N THR A 308 -10.88 12.10 -11.65
CA THR A 308 -11.80 12.20 -12.80
C THR A 308 -13.23 11.82 -12.44
N ASP A 309 -13.40 10.74 -11.67
CA ASP A 309 -14.72 10.18 -11.41
C ASP A 309 -15.16 10.39 -9.95
N ILE A 310 -14.31 10.00 -8.99
CA ILE A 310 -14.73 9.87 -7.59
C ILE A 310 -14.92 11.22 -6.93
N VAL A 311 -14.04 12.18 -7.16
CA VAL A 311 -14.13 13.52 -6.55
C VAL A 311 -15.33 14.29 -7.09
N PRO A 312 -15.56 14.42 -8.42
CA PRO A 312 -16.75 15.07 -8.96
C PRO A 312 -18.04 14.40 -8.52
N TYR A 313 -18.10 13.06 -8.57
CA TYR A 313 -19.26 12.30 -8.13
C TYR A 313 -19.52 12.43 -6.63
N GLY A 314 -18.48 12.49 -5.81
CA GLY A 314 -18.58 12.75 -4.37
C GLY A 314 -19.15 14.12 -4.06
N LEU A 315 -18.65 15.16 -4.72
CA LEU A 315 -19.15 16.52 -4.58
C LEU A 315 -20.62 16.63 -5.00
N THR A 316 -20.96 16.00 -6.14
CA THR A 316 -22.35 15.89 -6.61
C THR A 316 -23.26 15.31 -5.53
N ASN A 317 -22.87 14.19 -4.91
CA ASN A 317 -23.67 13.51 -3.90
C ASN A 317 -23.79 14.29 -2.59
N VAL A 318 -22.73 15.00 -2.17
CA VAL A 318 -22.79 15.89 -1.00
C VAL A 318 -23.76 17.04 -1.23
N VAL A 319 -23.67 17.71 -2.38
CA VAL A 319 -24.58 18.84 -2.71
C VAL A 319 -26.01 18.36 -2.84
N LYS A 320 -26.25 17.19 -3.48
CA LYS A 320 -27.59 16.59 -3.60
C LYS A 320 -28.20 16.31 -2.23
N ILE A 321 -27.47 15.63 -1.33
CA ILE A 321 -28.02 15.22 -0.02
C ILE A 321 -28.42 16.43 0.82
N VAL A 322 -27.58 17.47 0.80
CA VAL A 322 -27.86 18.72 1.50
C VAL A 322 -29.07 19.45 0.89
N GLY A 323 -29.09 19.58 -0.45
CA GLY A 323 -30.18 20.23 -1.15
C GLY A 323 -31.51 19.51 -0.96
N ILE A 324 -31.54 18.17 -1.10
CA ILE A 324 -32.71 17.35 -0.88
C ILE A 324 -33.22 17.51 0.57
N ALA A 325 -32.33 17.41 1.58
CA ALA A 325 -32.72 17.54 2.98
C ALA A 325 -33.34 18.91 3.28
N VAL A 326 -32.73 19.99 2.77
CA VAL A 326 -33.25 21.36 2.96
C VAL A 326 -34.66 21.49 2.36
N ILE A 327 -34.85 21.09 1.08
CA ILE A 327 -36.14 21.24 0.40
C ILE A 327 -37.21 20.34 1.05
N MET A 328 -36.88 19.10 1.37
CA MET A 328 -37.85 18.20 2.04
C MET A 328 -38.36 18.80 3.36
N LEU A 329 -37.46 19.40 4.16
CA LEU A 329 -37.82 20.05 5.43
C LEU A 329 -38.71 21.28 5.23
N THR A 330 -38.60 22.02 4.12
CA THR A 330 -39.47 23.15 3.81
C THR A 330 -40.88 22.71 3.35
N ILE A 331 -41.01 21.55 2.69
CA ILE A 331 -42.29 21.01 2.21
C ILE A 331 -43.10 20.46 3.39
N SER A 332 -42.55 19.55 4.17
CA SER A 332 -43.23 18.95 5.32
C SER A 332 -42.18 18.46 6.35
N PRO A 333 -41.93 19.19 7.44
CA PRO A 333 -40.91 18.80 8.42
C PRO A 333 -41.17 17.42 9.03
N LEU A 334 -42.40 17.07 9.34
CA LEU A 334 -42.80 15.82 9.98
C LEU A 334 -42.49 14.59 9.10
N LEU A 335 -42.96 14.62 7.84
CA LEU A 335 -42.73 13.53 6.89
C LEU A 335 -41.22 13.43 6.55
N SER A 336 -40.56 14.56 6.37
CA SER A 336 -39.14 14.60 6.02
C SER A 336 -38.26 14.01 7.11
N LEU A 337 -38.53 14.32 8.38
CA LEU A 337 -37.81 13.69 9.50
C LEU A 337 -38.03 12.18 9.54
N GLY A 338 -39.27 11.72 9.29
CA GLY A 338 -39.55 10.27 9.17
C GLY A 338 -38.78 9.60 8.06
N ILE A 339 -38.71 10.22 6.87
CA ILE A 339 -37.96 9.73 5.72
C ILE A 339 -36.46 9.71 6.02
N ILE A 340 -35.88 10.80 6.54
CA ILE A 340 -34.47 10.89 6.89
C ILE A 340 -34.08 9.84 7.93
N LEU A 341 -34.91 9.65 8.96
CA LEU A 341 -34.70 8.61 9.96
C LEU A 341 -34.65 7.20 9.32
N THR A 342 -35.63 6.92 8.47
CA THR A 342 -35.72 5.60 7.80
C THR A 342 -34.53 5.36 6.87
N ILE A 343 -34.13 6.35 6.08
CA ILE A 343 -32.93 6.29 5.24
C ILE A 343 -31.69 6.04 6.09
N SER A 344 -31.57 6.71 7.24
CA SER A 344 -30.44 6.53 8.17
C SER A 344 -30.38 5.10 8.72
N VAL A 345 -31.52 4.49 9.03
CA VAL A 345 -31.58 3.08 9.46
C VAL A 345 -31.12 2.14 8.33
N ILE A 346 -31.57 2.36 7.10
CA ILE A 346 -31.15 1.57 5.93
C ILE A 346 -29.63 1.68 5.74
N GLU A 347 -29.06 2.88 5.86
CA GLU A 347 -27.62 3.11 5.73
C GLU A 347 -26.81 2.37 6.82
N ILE A 348 -27.30 2.36 8.05
CA ILE A 348 -26.67 1.60 9.15
C ILE A 348 -26.65 0.10 8.83
N VAL A 349 -27.76 -0.46 8.36
CA VAL A 349 -27.86 -1.88 7.96
C VAL A 349 -26.90 -2.18 6.81
N GLN A 350 -26.91 -1.33 5.79
CA GLN A 350 -26.01 -1.44 4.63
C GLN A 350 -24.54 -1.37 5.03
N HIS A 351 -24.18 -0.43 5.90
CA HIS A 351 -22.83 -0.31 6.44
C HIS A 351 -22.37 -1.57 7.20
N GLN A 352 -23.21 -2.15 8.03
CA GLN A 352 -22.91 -3.41 8.74
C GLN A 352 -22.72 -4.57 7.77
N PHE A 353 -23.56 -4.66 6.74
CA PHE A 353 -23.42 -5.66 5.69
C PHE A 353 -22.07 -5.53 4.96
N TYR A 354 -21.71 -4.35 4.47
CA TYR A 354 -20.42 -4.12 3.80
C TYR A 354 -19.21 -4.34 4.71
N LYS A 355 -19.33 -4.02 6.01
CA LYS A 355 -18.27 -4.33 6.99
C LYS A 355 -18.05 -5.84 7.14
N SER A 356 -19.13 -6.63 7.11
CA SER A 356 -19.03 -8.10 7.09
C SER A 356 -18.40 -8.62 5.80
N GLN A 357 -18.78 -8.05 4.64
CA GLN A 357 -18.24 -8.41 3.34
C GLN A 357 -16.74 -8.12 3.21
N ARG A 358 -16.23 -7.02 3.78
CA ARG A 358 -14.80 -6.67 3.76
C ARG A 358 -13.89 -7.79 4.29
N LYS A 359 -14.37 -8.61 5.24
CA LYS A 359 -13.61 -9.76 5.74
C LYS A 359 -13.46 -10.84 4.68
N LEU A 360 -14.52 -11.09 3.89
CA LEU A 360 -14.50 -12.08 2.80
C LEU A 360 -13.65 -11.58 1.63
N TYR A 361 -13.74 -10.30 1.28
CA TYR A 361 -12.87 -9.71 0.26
C TYR A 361 -11.38 -9.83 0.63
N ARG A 362 -11.02 -9.60 1.90
CA ARG A 362 -9.62 -9.81 2.34
C ARG A 362 -9.18 -11.26 2.19
N LYS A 363 -10.04 -12.23 2.51
CA LYS A 363 -9.74 -13.67 2.30
C LYS A 363 -9.58 -13.99 0.82
N TYR A 364 -10.44 -13.43 -0.03
CA TYR A 364 -10.34 -13.55 -1.48
C TYR A 364 -9.02 -12.99 -2.00
N ASP A 365 -8.63 -11.78 -1.56
CA ASP A 365 -7.36 -11.15 -1.95
C ASP A 365 -6.14 -12.00 -1.55
N VAL A 366 -6.19 -12.65 -0.37
CA VAL A 366 -5.11 -13.57 0.07
C VAL A 366 -5.05 -14.80 -0.82
N ALA A 367 -6.20 -15.44 -1.08
CA ALA A 367 -6.28 -16.64 -1.93
C ALA A 367 -5.82 -16.31 -3.37
N MET A 368 -6.24 -15.16 -3.91
CA MET A 368 -5.84 -14.73 -5.25
C MET A 368 -4.36 -14.41 -5.36
N ARG A 369 -3.75 -13.81 -4.31
CA ARG A 369 -2.28 -13.64 -4.26
C ARG A 369 -1.55 -14.97 -4.26
N SER A 370 -2.07 -15.97 -3.53
CA SER A 370 -1.49 -17.33 -3.54
C SER A 370 -1.56 -17.99 -4.93
N ALA A 371 -2.68 -17.84 -5.64
CA ALA A 371 -2.81 -18.33 -7.01
C ALA A 371 -1.86 -17.59 -7.98
N ASN A 372 -1.76 -16.26 -7.86
CA ASN A 372 -0.85 -15.45 -8.67
C ASN A 372 0.63 -15.76 -8.39
N SER A 373 0.99 -16.12 -7.14
CA SER A 373 2.35 -16.56 -6.82
C SER A 373 2.70 -17.84 -7.57
N VAL A 374 1.80 -18.85 -7.58
CA VAL A 374 2.01 -20.09 -8.35
C VAL A 374 2.17 -19.78 -9.84
N LEU A 375 1.32 -18.90 -10.38
CA LEU A 375 1.41 -18.48 -11.79
C LEU A 375 2.78 -17.84 -12.09
N SER A 376 3.22 -16.92 -11.24
CA SER A 376 4.53 -16.27 -11.39
C SER A 376 5.69 -17.26 -11.32
N ASP A 377 5.66 -18.19 -10.37
CA ASP A 377 6.70 -19.23 -10.21
C ASP A 377 6.79 -20.11 -11.47
N VAL A 378 5.64 -20.56 -11.99
CA VAL A 378 5.58 -21.39 -13.20
C VAL A 378 6.07 -20.62 -14.44
N MET A 379 5.65 -19.36 -14.60
CA MET A 379 6.09 -18.55 -15.75
C MET A 379 7.60 -18.26 -15.73
N ASN A 380 8.15 -17.99 -14.56
CA ASN A 380 9.60 -17.78 -14.41
C ASN A 380 10.39 -19.11 -14.57
N GLY A 381 9.82 -20.23 -14.12
CA GLY A 381 10.40 -21.57 -14.20
C GLY A 381 9.98 -22.38 -15.43
N GLN A 382 9.41 -21.77 -16.49
CA GLN A 382 8.82 -22.47 -17.63
C GLN A 382 9.79 -23.45 -18.31
N ARG A 383 11.07 -23.10 -18.40
CA ARG A 383 12.11 -24.02 -18.96
C ARG A 383 12.23 -25.31 -18.15
N VAL A 384 12.15 -25.19 -16.83
CA VAL A 384 12.23 -26.35 -15.93
C VAL A 384 10.97 -27.23 -16.06
N VAL A 385 9.79 -26.59 -16.08
CA VAL A 385 8.52 -27.31 -16.27
C VAL A 385 8.54 -28.12 -17.58
N LYS A 386 8.98 -27.50 -18.68
CA LYS A 386 9.10 -28.13 -19.99
C LYS A 386 10.16 -29.23 -20.03
N ALA A 387 11.34 -28.99 -19.44
CA ALA A 387 12.43 -29.97 -19.40
C ALA A 387 12.06 -31.27 -18.68
N PHE A 388 11.17 -31.19 -17.67
CA PHE A 388 10.75 -32.34 -16.88
C PHE A 388 9.33 -32.84 -17.24
N ALA A 389 8.69 -32.30 -18.29
CA ALA A 389 7.33 -32.62 -18.72
C ALA A 389 6.32 -32.62 -17.55
N ARG A 390 6.31 -31.53 -16.75
CA ARG A 390 5.49 -31.41 -15.54
C ARG A 390 4.33 -30.43 -15.69
N GLU A 391 3.88 -30.15 -16.90
CA GLU A 391 2.81 -29.21 -17.22
C GLU A 391 1.52 -29.52 -16.45
N ASP A 392 1.07 -30.77 -16.51
CA ASP A 392 -0.18 -31.19 -15.89
C ASP A 392 -0.14 -31.02 -14.36
N ARG A 393 1.00 -31.30 -13.74
CA ARG A 393 1.21 -31.11 -12.30
C ARG A 393 1.11 -29.63 -11.91
N GLU A 394 1.70 -28.74 -12.68
CA GLU A 394 1.65 -27.28 -12.39
C GLU A 394 0.26 -26.71 -12.70
N ILE A 395 -0.45 -27.23 -13.71
CA ILE A 395 -1.86 -26.91 -13.98
C ILE A 395 -2.72 -27.30 -12.77
N ASP A 396 -2.55 -28.49 -12.22
CA ASP A 396 -3.30 -28.93 -11.05
C ASP A 396 -2.95 -28.12 -9.80
N ARG A 397 -1.69 -27.78 -9.60
CA ARG A 397 -1.24 -26.90 -8.51
C ARG A 397 -1.91 -25.52 -8.58
N TYR A 398 -1.98 -24.93 -9.76
CA TYR A 398 -2.69 -23.68 -10.00
C TYR A 398 -4.20 -23.82 -9.80
N ARG A 399 -4.79 -24.91 -10.34
CA ARG A 399 -6.23 -25.21 -10.23
C ARG A 399 -6.67 -25.27 -8.77
N VAL A 400 -5.94 -25.94 -7.89
CA VAL A 400 -6.25 -26.02 -6.45
C VAL A 400 -6.30 -24.62 -5.83
N LYS A 401 -5.27 -23.80 -6.05
CA LYS A 401 -5.21 -22.44 -5.50
C LYS A 401 -6.28 -21.49 -6.07
N ASN A 402 -6.56 -21.61 -7.37
CA ASN A 402 -7.61 -20.84 -8.02
C ASN A 402 -9.02 -21.26 -7.57
N THR A 403 -9.21 -22.55 -7.28
CA THR A 403 -10.49 -23.05 -6.73
C THR A 403 -10.77 -22.47 -5.35
N ASP A 404 -9.78 -22.31 -4.48
CA ASP A 404 -9.94 -21.62 -3.19
C ASP A 404 -10.44 -20.18 -3.37
N ALA A 405 -9.83 -19.44 -4.29
CA ALA A 405 -10.26 -18.08 -4.63
C ALA A 405 -11.69 -18.06 -5.20
N PHE A 406 -12.00 -19.00 -6.12
CA PHE A 406 -13.34 -19.16 -6.71
C PHE A 406 -14.41 -19.41 -5.64
N LEU A 407 -14.17 -20.35 -4.71
CA LEU A 407 -15.14 -20.67 -3.66
C LEU A 407 -15.41 -19.48 -2.73
N ILE A 408 -14.39 -18.71 -2.40
CA ILE A 408 -14.57 -17.49 -1.59
C ILE A 408 -15.35 -16.44 -2.38
N ASN A 409 -15.02 -16.23 -3.66
CA ASN A 409 -15.73 -15.29 -4.53
C ASN A 409 -17.20 -15.69 -4.74
N SER A 410 -17.48 -16.98 -4.94
CA SER A 410 -18.84 -17.50 -5.01
C SER A 410 -19.64 -17.21 -3.74
N ARG A 411 -19.04 -17.37 -2.54
CA ARG A 411 -19.68 -17.02 -1.26
C ARG A 411 -19.95 -15.51 -1.16
N ILE A 412 -19.04 -14.65 -1.66
CA ILE A 412 -19.24 -13.21 -1.72
C ILE A 412 -20.44 -12.89 -2.59
N ASN A 413 -20.46 -13.43 -3.82
CA ASN A 413 -21.52 -13.17 -4.77
C ASN A 413 -22.89 -13.71 -4.30
N SER A 414 -22.93 -14.90 -3.71
CA SER A 414 -24.16 -15.44 -3.12
C SER A 414 -24.71 -14.57 -1.98
N ARG A 415 -23.84 -14.04 -1.12
CA ARG A 415 -24.30 -13.11 -0.08
C ARG A 415 -24.80 -11.79 -0.65
N ILE A 416 -24.15 -11.26 -1.68
CA ILE A 416 -24.61 -10.06 -2.39
C ILE A 416 -25.96 -10.32 -3.02
N ALA A 417 -26.10 -11.41 -3.78
CA ALA A 417 -27.33 -11.80 -4.45
C ALA A 417 -28.52 -11.99 -3.49
N ASN A 418 -28.27 -12.48 -2.28
CA ASN A 418 -29.32 -12.65 -1.28
C ASN A 418 -29.65 -11.35 -0.52
N THR A 419 -28.67 -10.48 -0.27
CA THR A 419 -28.86 -9.32 0.61
C THR A 419 -29.29 -8.07 -0.14
N ILE A 420 -28.72 -7.81 -1.31
CA ILE A 420 -29.03 -6.60 -2.08
C ILE A 420 -30.52 -6.51 -2.45
N PRO A 421 -31.18 -7.56 -3.00
CA PRO A 421 -32.61 -7.52 -3.29
C PRO A 421 -33.47 -7.28 -2.07
N VAL A 422 -33.10 -7.82 -0.90
CA VAL A 422 -33.83 -7.59 0.37
C VAL A 422 -33.77 -6.12 0.76
N ILE A 423 -32.59 -5.50 0.69
CA ILE A 423 -32.42 -4.06 0.99
C ILE A 423 -33.26 -3.22 0.04
N TRP A 424 -33.21 -3.51 -1.27
CA TRP A 424 -34.00 -2.79 -2.27
C TRP A 424 -35.51 -2.98 -2.08
N THR A 425 -35.95 -4.19 -1.74
CA THR A 425 -37.36 -4.47 -1.47
C THR A 425 -37.83 -3.72 -0.23
N PHE A 426 -37.02 -3.74 0.85
CA PHE A 426 -37.31 -2.97 2.06
C PHE A 426 -37.44 -1.48 1.78
N TYR A 427 -36.51 -0.92 0.99
CA TYR A 427 -36.57 0.46 0.55
C TYR A 427 -37.89 0.77 -0.22
N ARG A 428 -38.29 -0.11 -1.17
CA ARG A 428 -39.54 0.05 -1.92
C ARG A 428 -40.76 0.01 -0.99
N ILE A 429 -40.76 -0.87 0.00
CA ILE A 429 -41.87 -0.94 0.98
C ILE A 429 -41.94 0.37 1.76
N VAL A 430 -40.79 0.86 2.26
CA VAL A 430 -40.75 2.14 2.97
C VAL A 430 -41.25 3.29 2.12
N ASN A 431 -40.85 3.37 0.86
CA ASN A 431 -41.34 4.40 -0.08
C ASN A 431 -42.87 4.34 -0.26
N LYS A 432 -43.43 3.12 -0.32
CA LYS A 432 -44.91 2.94 -0.37
C LYS A 432 -45.60 3.32 0.95
N LEU A 433 -44.98 3.03 2.10
CA LEU A 433 -45.49 3.48 3.40
C LEU A 433 -45.51 5.01 3.52
N VAL A 434 -44.42 5.67 3.08
CA VAL A 434 -44.34 7.14 3.01
C VAL A 434 -45.48 7.70 2.12
N PHE A 435 -45.70 7.06 0.96
CA PHE A 435 -46.83 7.43 0.07
C PHE A 435 -48.17 7.29 0.77
N CYS A 436 -48.45 6.15 1.43
CA CYS A 436 -49.72 5.92 2.13
C CYS A 436 -49.95 6.91 3.29
N LEU A 437 -48.91 7.14 4.10
CA LEU A 437 -48.99 8.10 5.22
C LEU A 437 -49.18 9.54 4.69
N GLY A 438 -48.45 9.89 3.64
CA GLY A 438 -48.60 11.20 2.98
C GLY A 438 -49.98 11.37 2.34
N ALA A 439 -50.54 10.33 1.71
CA ALA A 439 -51.90 10.38 1.14
C ALA A 439 -52.96 10.64 2.25
N VAL A 440 -52.80 10.06 3.46
CA VAL A 440 -53.71 10.39 4.58
C VAL A 440 -53.60 11.87 4.97
N LEU A 441 -52.39 12.46 4.94
CA LEU A 441 -52.17 13.89 5.21
C LEU A 441 -52.77 14.78 4.10
N VAL A 442 -52.74 14.32 2.83
CA VAL A 442 -53.39 15.00 1.71
C VAL A 442 -54.91 14.99 1.92
N ILE A 443 -55.52 13.84 2.23
CA ILE A 443 -56.96 13.73 2.47
C ILE A 443 -57.41 14.63 3.65
N LYS A 444 -56.56 14.76 4.67
CA LYS A 444 -56.79 15.66 5.81
C LYS A 444 -56.51 17.15 5.51
N GLY A 445 -56.05 17.49 4.29
CA GLY A 445 -55.76 18.86 3.89
C GLY A 445 -54.50 19.47 4.47
N HIS A 446 -53.60 18.68 5.10
CA HIS A 446 -52.35 19.19 5.67
C HIS A 446 -51.26 19.46 4.63
N ILE A 447 -51.24 18.71 3.55
CA ILE A 447 -50.31 18.87 2.43
C ILE A 447 -51.06 18.70 1.11
N LEU A 448 -50.54 19.28 0.03
CA LEU A 448 -51.07 19.10 -1.32
C LEU A 448 -50.49 17.83 -1.98
N PHE A 449 -51.18 17.31 -2.99
CA PHE A 449 -50.76 16.08 -3.68
C PHE A 449 -49.41 16.24 -4.41
N GLY A 450 -49.17 17.40 -5.02
CA GLY A 450 -47.90 17.70 -5.68
C GLY A 450 -46.73 17.76 -4.70
N ALA A 451 -46.96 18.29 -3.49
CA ALA A 451 -45.98 18.28 -2.41
C ALA A 451 -45.61 16.84 -1.97
N LEU A 452 -46.61 15.94 -1.88
CA LEU A 452 -46.36 14.50 -1.60
C LEU A 452 -45.56 13.85 -2.75
N SER A 453 -45.92 14.11 -3.99
CA SER A 453 -45.22 13.59 -5.18
C SER A 453 -43.75 14.05 -5.23
N ALA A 454 -43.51 15.31 -4.88
CA ALA A 454 -42.16 15.84 -4.79
C ALA A 454 -41.34 15.13 -3.68
N LEU A 455 -41.92 14.89 -2.49
CA LEU A 455 -41.25 14.15 -1.40
C LEU A 455 -40.83 12.73 -1.82
N ILE A 456 -41.70 12.04 -2.59
CA ILE A 456 -41.39 10.70 -3.12
C ILE A 456 -40.21 10.77 -4.10
N SER A 457 -40.24 11.72 -5.03
CA SER A 457 -39.16 11.94 -6.01
C SER A 457 -37.83 12.24 -5.31
N TYR A 458 -37.84 13.04 -4.23
CA TYR A 458 -36.64 13.29 -3.41
C TYR A 458 -36.14 12.05 -2.68
N THR A 459 -37.06 11.21 -2.20
CA THR A 459 -36.70 9.95 -1.55
C THR A 459 -35.97 9.02 -2.54
N GLU A 460 -36.44 8.92 -3.76
CA GLU A 460 -35.79 8.15 -4.83
C GLU A 460 -34.42 8.75 -5.20
N MET A 461 -34.36 10.07 -5.35
CA MET A 461 -33.10 10.78 -5.67
C MET A 461 -32.02 10.68 -4.58
N ALA A 462 -32.40 10.44 -3.33
CA ALA A 462 -31.46 10.25 -2.22
C ALA A 462 -30.70 8.92 -2.26
N MET A 463 -31.12 7.94 -3.08
CA MET A 463 -30.47 6.62 -3.17
C MET A 463 -29.06 6.65 -3.72
N ASP A 464 -28.80 7.47 -4.74
CA ASP A 464 -27.45 7.57 -5.35
C ASP A 464 -26.40 8.05 -4.34
N PRO A 465 -26.63 9.14 -3.57
CA PRO A 465 -25.72 9.54 -2.49
C PRO A 465 -25.46 8.45 -1.46
N ILE A 466 -26.49 7.71 -1.06
CA ILE A 466 -26.39 6.65 -0.06
C ILE A 466 -25.46 5.54 -0.56
N ASN A 467 -25.70 5.04 -1.76
CA ASN A 467 -24.85 4.03 -2.39
C ASN A 467 -23.39 4.51 -2.52
N PHE A 468 -23.17 5.77 -2.87
CA PHE A 468 -21.83 6.33 -2.99
C PHE A 468 -21.05 6.27 -1.66
N PHE A 469 -21.66 6.67 -0.55
CA PHE A 469 -20.97 6.69 0.74
C PHE A 469 -20.59 5.31 1.28
N THR A 470 -21.22 4.24 0.79
CA THR A 470 -20.87 2.88 1.19
C THR A 470 -19.52 2.41 0.63
N TRP A 471 -19.16 2.79 -0.59
CA TRP A 471 -17.94 2.28 -1.25
C TRP A 471 -16.80 3.31 -1.39
N ILE A 472 -17.07 4.60 -1.19
CA ILE A 472 -16.02 5.64 -1.33
C ILE A 472 -14.81 5.41 -0.44
N GLY A 473 -15.00 4.86 0.77
CA GLY A 473 -13.92 4.61 1.71
C GLY A 473 -12.83 3.67 1.18
N ASP A 474 -13.21 2.67 0.39
CA ASP A 474 -12.26 1.75 -0.25
C ASP A 474 -11.47 2.45 -1.38
N ARG A 475 -12.17 3.23 -2.20
CA ARG A 475 -11.54 4.00 -3.29
C ARG A 475 -10.59 5.06 -2.78
N TRP A 476 -11.01 5.77 -1.73
CA TRP A 476 -10.16 6.72 -1.02
C TRP A 476 -8.88 6.05 -0.49
N ALA A 477 -9.01 4.91 0.18
CA ALA A 477 -7.87 4.19 0.72
C ALA A 477 -6.90 3.77 -0.40
N LYS A 478 -7.39 3.21 -1.51
CA LYS A 478 -6.57 2.81 -2.67
C LYS A 478 -5.82 3.99 -3.29
N CYS A 479 -6.49 5.14 -3.44
CA CYS A 479 -5.85 6.35 -3.96
C CYS A 479 -4.74 6.86 -3.02
N MET A 480 -5.01 6.91 -1.70
CA MET A 480 -4.03 7.38 -0.72
C MET A 480 -2.82 6.44 -0.62
N ASP A 481 -3.06 5.13 -0.68
CA ASP A 481 -1.99 4.12 -0.68
C ASP A 481 -1.14 4.22 -1.96
N ALA A 482 -1.76 4.42 -3.13
CA ALA A 482 -1.06 4.66 -4.40
C ALA A 482 -0.21 5.94 -4.32
N ALA A 483 -0.81 7.05 -3.88
CA ALA A 483 -0.11 8.34 -3.74
C ALA A 483 1.05 8.26 -2.75
N SER A 484 0.88 7.58 -1.63
CA SER A 484 1.95 7.38 -0.64
C SER A 484 3.16 6.66 -1.24
N ARG A 485 2.93 5.58 -2.02
CA ARG A 485 4.02 4.86 -2.72
C ARG A 485 4.72 5.72 -3.76
N MET A 486 3.99 6.59 -4.46
CA MET A 486 4.56 7.48 -5.47
C MET A 486 5.40 8.58 -4.80
N PHE A 487 4.89 9.22 -3.73
CA PHE A 487 5.62 10.25 -3.01
C PHE A 487 6.88 9.71 -2.33
N GLU A 488 6.87 8.47 -1.88
CA GLU A 488 8.06 7.83 -1.33
C GLU A 488 9.20 7.76 -2.36
N ILE A 489 8.90 7.41 -3.62
CA ILE A 489 9.92 7.41 -4.68
C ILE A 489 10.40 8.84 -4.96
N MET A 490 9.46 9.79 -4.97
CA MET A 490 9.80 11.20 -5.24
C MET A 490 10.64 11.84 -4.13
N ASP A 491 10.52 11.33 -2.91
CA ASP A 491 11.24 11.82 -1.73
C ASP A 491 12.48 10.97 -1.39
N ALA A 492 12.70 9.86 -2.11
CA ALA A 492 13.88 9.04 -1.91
C ALA A 492 15.14 9.81 -2.32
N LEU A 493 16.15 9.74 -1.45
CA LEU A 493 17.43 10.37 -1.69
C LEU A 493 18.39 9.34 -2.29
N PRO A 494 19.22 9.71 -3.26
CA PRO A 494 20.26 8.85 -3.78
C PRO A 494 21.31 8.57 -2.68
N THR A 495 21.83 7.34 -2.63
CA THR A 495 22.92 6.94 -1.72
C THR A 495 24.25 7.47 -2.21
N VAL A 496 24.46 7.47 -3.55
CA VAL A 496 25.61 8.09 -4.18
C VAL A 496 25.22 9.51 -4.58
N LYS A 497 25.86 10.50 -3.97
CA LYS A 497 25.59 11.92 -4.21
C LYS A 497 26.79 12.59 -4.86
N GLU A 498 26.54 13.53 -5.75
CA GLU A 498 27.56 14.43 -6.24
C GLU A 498 28.02 15.36 -5.14
N ASP A 499 29.31 15.73 -5.15
CA ASP A 499 29.86 16.71 -4.21
C ASP A 499 29.19 18.07 -4.45
N GLU A 500 29.07 18.90 -3.41
CA GLU A 500 28.50 20.26 -3.53
C GLU A 500 29.39 21.16 -4.40
N HIS A 501 30.71 20.88 -4.44
CA HIS A 501 31.70 21.59 -5.26
C HIS A 501 32.52 20.58 -6.07
N PRO A 502 31.92 19.97 -7.14
CA PRO A 502 32.59 18.94 -7.90
C PRO A 502 33.78 19.48 -8.69
N VAL A 503 34.85 18.69 -8.76
CA VAL A 503 36.01 18.97 -9.60
C VAL A 503 35.69 18.59 -11.04
N HIS A 504 35.80 19.53 -11.96
CA HIS A 504 35.62 19.29 -13.40
C HIS A 504 36.92 18.78 -14.03
N MET A 505 36.84 17.67 -14.75
CA MET A 505 37.96 17.01 -15.44
C MET A 505 37.54 16.64 -16.86
N GLU A 506 37.68 17.55 -17.80
CA GLU A 506 37.24 17.35 -19.18
C GLU A 506 38.06 16.24 -19.89
N ASN A 507 39.38 16.16 -19.63
CA ASN A 507 40.30 15.18 -20.21
C ASN A 507 40.99 14.38 -19.11
N MET A 508 40.58 13.14 -18.92
CA MET A 508 41.20 12.21 -17.96
C MET A 508 42.29 11.39 -18.67
N LYS A 509 43.46 11.29 -18.06
CA LYS A 509 44.55 10.41 -18.56
C LYS A 509 44.26 8.95 -18.31
N GLY A 510 43.59 8.65 -17.16
CA GLY A 510 43.15 7.33 -16.81
C GLY A 510 44.08 6.59 -15.84
N ASP A 511 44.90 7.30 -15.06
CA ASP A 511 45.62 6.70 -13.92
C ASP A 511 44.65 6.40 -12.79
N ILE A 512 44.42 5.11 -12.48
CA ILE A 512 43.45 4.70 -11.44
C ILE A 512 44.21 4.09 -10.26
N GLU A 513 43.94 4.56 -9.05
CA GLU A 513 44.53 4.02 -7.84
C GLU A 513 43.47 3.71 -6.79
N LEU A 514 43.48 2.48 -6.27
CA LEU A 514 42.68 2.04 -5.14
C LEU A 514 43.58 1.99 -3.89
N LYS A 515 43.14 2.63 -2.78
CA LYS A 515 43.88 2.66 -1.51
C LYS A 515 43.00 2.09 -0.40
N ASN A 516 43.33 0.90 0.09
CA ASN A 516 42.66 0.20 1.19
C ASN A 516 41.13 0.15 1.02
N VAL A 517 40.68 -0.10 -0.21
CA VAL A 517 39.27 -0.07 -0.56
C VAL A 517 38.55 -1.25 0.09
N SER A 518 37.49 -0.93 0.81
CA SER A 518 36.56 -1.91 1.37
C SER A 518 35.13 -1.56 0.95
N PHE A 519 34.33 -2.59 0.70
CA PHE A 519 32.96 -2.41 0.26
C PHE A 519 32.05 -3.57 0.67
N GLU A 520 30.83 -3.21 1.04
CA GLU A 520 29.72 -4.13 1.34
C GLU A 520 28.42 -3.60 0.71
N TYR A 521 27.63 -4.46 0.05
CA TYR A 521 26.28 -4.11 -0.40
C TYR A 521 25.28 -4.06 0.75
N GLU A 522 25.44 -4.99 1.69
CA GLU A 522 24.66 -5.08 2.92
C GLU A 522 25.61 -4.97 4.11
N ALA A 523 25.21 -4.20 5.12
CA ALA A 523 26.01 -3.99 6.32
C ALA A 523 26.36 -5.33 7.01
N GLY A 524 27.63 -5.58 7.23
CA GLY A 524 28.14 -6.81 7.85
C GLY A 524 28.49 -7.93 6.87
N HIS A 525 28.29 -7.74 5.55
CA HIS A 525 28.70 -8.69 4.51
C HIS A 525 29.74 -8.09 3.57
N PRO A 526 31.00 -7.96 4.04
CA PRO A 526 32.06 -7.34 3.25
C PRO A 526 32.45 -8.21 2.06
N ILE A 527 32.30 -7.64 0.85
CA ILE A 527 32.70 -8.28 -0.42
C ILE A 527 34.12 -7.90 -0.81
N ILE A 528 34.49 -6.66 -0.60
CA ILE A 528 35.85 -6.15 -0.84
C ILE A 528 36.45 -5.78 0.50
N LYS A 529 37.66 -6.28 0.79
CA LYS A 529 38.38 -6.08 2.08
C LYS A 529 39.78 -5.56 1.81
N ASN A 530 40.06 -4.30 2.12
CA ASN A 530 41.38 -3.65 2.07
C ASN A 530 42.16 -3.88 0.76
N VAL A 531 41.49 -3.72 -0.40
CA VAL A 531 42.12 -3.91 -1.69
C VAL A 531 42.86 -2.64 -2.11
N SER A 532 44.14 -2.80 -2.46
CA SER A 532 44.99 -1.71 -2.95
C SER A 532 45.71 -2.14 -4.22
N PHE A 533 45.60 -1.36 -5.30
CA PHE A 533 46.39 -1.51 -6.54
C PHE A 533 46.37 -0.23 -7.33
N LYS A 534 47.28 -0.12 -8.32
CA LYS A 534 47.38 1.01 -9.22
C LYS A 534 47.41 0.53 -10.66
N VAL A 535 46.66 1.19 -11.54
CA VAL A 535 46.65 0.96 -12.98
C VAL A 535 47.08 2.26 -13.64
N GLN A 536 48.17 2.20 -14.43
CA GLN A 536 48.67 3.36 -15.16
C GLN A 536 47.89 3.58 -16.45
N ALA A 537 47.76 4.81 -16.85
CA ALA A 537 47.14 5.19 -18.13
C ALA A 537 47.74 4.41 -19.30
N GLY A 538 46.90 3.97 -20.23
CA GLY A 538 47.32 3.22 -21.42
C GLY A 538 47.64 1.74 -21.16
N HIS A 539 47.58 1.25 -19.94
CA HIS A 539 47.82 -0.16 -19.63
C HIS A 539 46.53 -0.97 -19.53
N MET A 540 46.60 -2.22 -19.96
CA MET A 540 45.53 -3.20 -19.76
C MET A 540 45.76 -3.92 -18.43
N PHE A 541 44.71 -3.97 -17.60
CA PHE A 541 44.73 -4.64 -16.30
C PHE A 541 43.66 -5.72 -16.22
N GLY A 542 44.03 -6.94 -15.86
CA GLY A 542 43.14 -8.09 -15.75
C GLY A 542 42.84 -8.43 -14.30
N ILE A 543 41.57 -8.48 -13.93
CA ILE A 543 41.11 -8.94 -12.60
C ILE A 543 40.65 -10.39 -12.70
N VAL A 544 41.36 -11.31 -12.06
CA VAL A 544 41.10 -12.77 -12.09
C VAL A 544 40.70 -13.26 -10.72
N GLY A 545 39.83 -14.23 -10.65
CA GLY A 545 39.38 -14.84 -9.39
C GLY A 545 38.11 -15.69 -9.53
N LYS A 546 37.78 -16.43 -8.47
CA LYS A 546 36.57 -17.26 -8.42
C LYS A 546 35.29 -16.43 -8.59
N THR A 547 34.19 -17.08 -9.01
CA THR A 547 32.87 -16.46 -8.99
C THR A 547 32.52 -16.01 -7.58
N GLY A 548 32.02 -14.76 -7.42
CA GLY A 548 31.77 -14.19 -6.09
C GLY A 548 32.95 -13.47 -5.43
N ALA A 549 34.17 -13.49 -6.02
CA ALA A 549 35.34 -12.80 -5.46
C ALA A 549 35.33 -11.26 -5.56
N GLY A 550 34.23 -10.66 -5.99
CA GLY A 550 34.06 -9.20 -6.05
C GLY A 550 34.60 -8.50 -7.31
N LYS A 551 34.96 -9.25 -8.38
CA LYS A 551 35.49 -8.67 -9.63
C LYS A 551 34.59 -7.59 -10.24
N SER A 552 33.31 -7.91 -10.45
CA SER A 552 32.32 -6.97 -10.97
C SER A 552 32.03 -5.82 -10.01
N THR A 553 32.16 -6.08 -8.71
CA THR A 553 32.01 -5.06 -7.65
C THR A 553 33.10 -3.99 -7.76
N ILE A 554 34.36 -4.40 -8.00
CA ILE A 554 35.47 -3.44 -8.20
C ILE A 554 35.19 -2.54 -9.41
N ILE A 555 34.73 -3.10 -10.54
CA ILE A 555 34.37 -2.33 -11.75
C ILE A 555 33.24 -1.33 -11.44
N ASN A 556 32.20 -1.78 -10.71
CA ASN A 556 31.08 -0.92 -10.30
C ASN A 556 31.54 0.23 -9.38
N LEU A 557 32.51 -0.02 -8.49
CA LEU A 557 33.10 1.01 -7.62
C LEU A 557 33.95 2.00 -8.41
N MET A 558 34.77 1.52 -9.37
CA MET A 558 35.57 2.37 -10.26
C MET A 558 34.69 3.28 -11.14
N ALA A 559 33.52 2.78 -11.57
CA ALA A 559 32.53 3.56 -12.29
C ALA A 559 31.64 4.45 -11.39
N ARG A 560 31.89 4.43 -10.08
CA ARG A 560 31.11 5.15 -9.07
C ARG A 560 29.59 4.88 -9.16
N LEU A 561 29.20 3.63 -9.47
CA LEU A 561 27.81 3.19 -9.35
C LEU A 561 27.42 2.97 -7.88
N TYR A 562 28.43 2.75 -7.03
CA TYR A 562 28.36 2.69 -5.58
C TYR A 562 29.54 3.47 -4.99
N ASP A 563 29.39 4.01 -3.79
CA ASP A 563 30.51 4.60 -3.05
C ASP A 563 31.17 3.54 -2.14
N VAL A 564 32.48 3.59 -1.98
CA VAL A 564 33.23 2.69 -1.10
C VAL A 564 32.84 2.90 0.36
N THR A 565 32.80 1.82 1.16
CA THR A 565 32.54 1.90 2.61
C THR A 565 33.80 2.23 3.41
N GLY A 566 34.98 1.95 2.88
CA GLY A 566 36.27 2.32 3.44
C GLY A 566 37.33 2.49 2.37
N GLY A 567 38.39 3.24 2.66
CA GLY A 567 39.43 3.57 1.71
C GLY A 567 39.02 4.60 0.66
N GLU A 568 39.79 4.72 -0.40
CA GLU A 568 39.61 5.73 -1.45
C GLU A 568 39.97 5.18 -2.83
N ILE A 569 39.24 5.66 -3.85
CA ILE A 569 39.56 5.46 -5.27
C ILE A 569 39.87 6.83 -5.86
N THR A 570 41.01 6.94 -6.56
CA THR A 570 41.40 8.17 -7.26
C THR A 570 41.56 7.91 -8.75
N ILE A 571 41.24 8.91 -9.58
CA ILE A 571 41.51 8.96 -10.99
C ILE A 571 42.38 10.19 -11.24
N ASP A 572 43.56 9.99 -11.85
CA ASP A 572 44.58 11.04 -12.08
C ASP A 572 44.92 11.81 -10.79
N GLY A 573 44.91 11.10 -9.63
CA GLY A 573 45.19 11.68 -8.32
C GLY A 573 44.02 12.41 -7.67
N VAL A 574 42.87 12.55 -8.33
CA VAL A 574 41.66 13.16 -7.77
C VAL A 574 40.73 12.10 -7.21
N PRO A 575 40.23 12.22 -5.96
CA PRO A 575 39.26 11.29 -5.41
C PRO A 575 37.98 11.23 -6.25
N ILE A 576 37.55 10.03 -6.62
CA ILE A 576 36.40 9.80 -7.49
C ILE A 576 35.10 10.44 -6.93
N ARG A 577 34.99 10.58 -5.60
CA ARG A 577 33.86 11.24 -4.93
C ARG A 577 33.77 12.73 -5.21
N LYS A 578 34.90 13.36 -5.53
CA LYS A 578 34.96 14.79 -5.84
C LYS A 578 34.80 15.12 -7.32
N ILE A 579 34.92 14.13 -8.21
CA ILE A 579 34.79 14.35 -9.65
C ILE A 579 33.32 14.54 -10.03
N ALA A 580 33.04 15.52 -10.91
CA ALA A 580 31.72 15.73 -11.46
C ALA A 580 31.18 14.48 -12.17
N PHE A 581 29.92 14.11 -11.93
CA PHE A 581 29.33 12.91 -12.52
C PHE A 581 29.35 12.92 -14.05
N ASP A 582 29.11 14.07 -14.66
CA ASP A 582 29.06 14.18 -16.11
C ASP A 582 30.44 13.93 -16.72
N ASP A 583 31.51 14.44 -16.12
CA ASP A 583 32.88 14.26 -16.59
C ASP A 583 33.33 12.81 -16.36
N LEU A 584 33.00 12.23 -15.19
CA LEU A 584 33.30 10.83 -14.91
C LEU A 584 32.64 9.89 -15.93
N ARG A 585 31.35 10.07 -16.20
CA ARG A 585 30.58 9.21 -17.12
C ARG A 585 30.93 9.41 -18.58
N ARG A 586 31.39 10.58 -18.99
CA ARG A 586 31.88 10.81 -20.35
C ARG A 586 33.22 10.10 -20.63
N ASN A 587 34.06 9.99 -19.59
CA ASN A 587 35.40 9.41 -19.74
C ASN A 587 35.47 7.91 -19.43
N ILE A 588 34.39 7.31 -18.86
CA ILE A 588 34.34 5.87 -18.55
C ILE A 588 33.33 5.17 -19.46
N GLY A 589 33.80 4.21 -20.24
CA GLY A 589 32.97 3.26 -20.98
C GLY A 589 32.86 1.94 -20.25
N ILE A 590 31.64 1.41 -20.07
CA ILE A 590 31.39 0.12 -19.43
C ILE A 590 30.78 -0.84 -20.43
N VAL A 591 31.38 -2.03 -20.57
CA VAL A 591 30.78 -3.15 -21.31
C VAL A 591 30.34 -4.20 -20.28
N SER A 592 29.01 -4.36 -20.12
CA SER A 592 28.44 -5.33 -19.18
C SER A 592 28.40 -6.72 -19.78
N GLN A 593 28.39 -7.75 -18.91
CA GLN A 593 28.29 -9.16 -19.33
C GLN A 593 26.99 -9.43 -20.10
N GLU A 594 25.89 -8.85 -19.64
CA GLU A 594 24.61 -8.83 -20.36
C GLU A 594 24.45 -7.46 -21.01
N THR A 595 24.60 -7.41 -22.32
CA THR A 595 24.47 -6.17 -23.12
C THR A 595 23.00 -5.87 -23.35
N PHE A 596 22.55 -4.71 -22.88
CA PHE A 596 21.22 -4.19 -23.18
C PHE A 596 21.32 -3.04 -24.17
N LEU A 597 20.63 -3.17 -25.31
CA LEU A 597 20.58 -2.13 -26.33
C LEU A 597 19.20 -1.45 -26.28
N PHE A 598 19.21 -0.14 -26.22
CA PHE A 598 18.00 0.65 -26.42
C PHE A 598 17.64 0.67 -27.89
N ILE A 599 16.36 0.43 -28.22
CA ILE A 599 15.84 0.49 -29.60
C ILE A 599 15.38 1.91 -29.88
#